data_d40fa981e6be8b2787fbd5d9b5c69667
#
_entry.id   d40fa981e6be8b2787fbd5d9b5c69667
#
_cell.length_a   1.000
_cell.length_b   1.000
_cell.length_c   1.000
_cell.angle_alpha   90.00
_cell.angle_beta   90.00
_cell.angle_gamma   90.00
#
_symmetry.space_group_name_H-M   'P 1'
#
loop_
_entity.id
_entity.type
_entity.pdbx_description
1 polymer ?
#
loop_
_entity_poly.entity_id
_entity_poly.type
_entity_poly.pdbx_seq_one_letter_code
_entity_poly.pdbx_strand_id
1 'polypeptide(L)' 'MQCGYKPLRQNDYKVVINPGEMEAPHAHIFKKASNIGMVFRDGTLDKSLAANREAMMFLKRNLVSIMEMIDAFYGKR' A
#
# COMPACT_ATOMS: atom_id res chain seq x y z
N MET A 1 -21.37 -9.51 -3.87
CA MET A 1 -20.59 -9.59 -3.67
C MET A 1 -19.81 -8.87 -3.06
N GLN A 2 -19.27 -8.91 -2.68
CA GLN A 2 -18.61 -8.22 -2.04
C GLN A 2 -17.53 -7.77 -2.64
N CYS A 3 -17.14 -6.80 -2.51
CA CYS A 3 -16.06 -6.25 -3.19
C CYS A 3 -14.80 -6.96 -2.92
N GLY A 4 -14.74 -7.74 -1.97
CA GLY A 4 -13.59 -8.56 -1.73
C GLY A 4 -12.35 -7.85 -1.25
N TYR A 5 -12.43 -6.58 -0.92
CA TYR A 5 -11.26 -5.88 -0.43
C TYR A 5 -10.97 -6.27 1.01
N LYS A 6 -9.76 -6.70 1.26
CA LYS A 6 -9.31 -6.98 2.61
C LYS A 6 -7.98 -6.27 2.81
N PRO A 7 -7.85 -5.47 3.85
CA PRO A 7 -6.56 -4.83 4.10
C PRO A 7 -5.49 -5.89 4.36
N LEU A 8 -4.34 -5.69 3.76
CA LEU A 8 -3.22 -6.57 4.01
C LEU A 8 -2.60 -6.20 5.35
N ARG A 9 -2.46 -7.17 6.24
CA ARG A 9 -1.90 -6.94 7.57
C ARG A 9 -0.82 -7.95 7.86
N GLN A 10 0.28 -7.47 8.43
CA GLN A 10 1.37 -8.36 8.79
C GLN A 10 2.29 -7.62 9.76
N ASN A 11 2.50 -8.17 10.95
CA ASN A 11 3.43 -7.61 11.93
C ASN A 11 3.17 -6.14 12.21
N ASP A 12 1.93 -5.79 12.52
CA ASP A 12 1.51 -4.42 12.81
C ASP A 12 1.46 -3.51 11.60
N TYR A 13 1.89 -3.98 10.44
CA TYR A 13 1.77 -3.22 9.20
C TYR A 13 0.43 -3.49 8.56
N LYS A 14 -0.12 -2.45 7.95
CA LYS A 14 -1.40 -2.55 7.26
C LYS A 14 -1.34 -1.71 6.00
N VAL A 15 -1.92 -2.23 4.93
CA VAL A 15 -2.00 -1.53 3.65
C VAL A 15 -3.43 -1.09 3.44
N VAL A 16 -3.64 0.19 3.19
CA VAL A 16 -4.98 0.75 3.00
C VAL A 16 -5.01 1.51 1.69
N ILE A 17 -6.08 1.35 0.94
CA ILE A 17 -6.27 2.05 -0.33
C ILE A 17 -7.48 2.96 -0.24
N ASN A 18 -7.28 4.24 -0.59
CA ASN A 18 -8.34 5.23 -0.60
C ASN A 18 -8.56 5.71 -2.03
N PRO A 19 -9.40 5.02 -2.79
CA PRO A 19 -9.54 5.32 -4.22
C PRO A 19 -10.19 6.68 -4.51
N GLY A 20 -10.74 7.33 -3.49
CA GLY A 20 -11.35 8.63 -3.69
C GLY A 20 -10.38 9.78 -3.79
N GLU A 21 -9.11 9.55 -3.55
CA GLU A 21 -8.12 10.62 -3.61
C GLU A 21 -7.78 10.96 -5.06
N MET A 22 -7.42 12.21 -5.27
CA MET A 22 -7.17 12.72 -6.61
C MET A 22 -5.75 12.49 -7.09
N GLU A 23 -5.00 11.65 -6.42
CA GLU A 23 -3.61 11.41 -6.79
C GLU A 23 -3.48 10.17 -7.64
N ALA A 24 -2.28 9.94 -8.15
CA ALA A 24 -1.99 8.74 -8.90
C ALA A 24 -2.30 7.51 -8.04
N PRO A 25 -2.59 6.36 -8.67
CA PRO A 25 -2.89 5.16 -7.89
C PRO A 25 -1.82 4.83 -6.88
N HIS A 26 -2.23 4.65 -5.64
CA HIS A 26 -1.29 4.41 -4.55
C HIS A 26 -1.96 3.69 -3.40
N ALA A 27 -1.14 3.21 -2.47
CA ALA A 27 -1.61 2.59 -1.24
C ALA A 27 -0.90 3.26 -0.07
N HIS A 28 -1.63 3.42 1.03
CA HIS A 28 -1.05 3.96 2.26
C HIS A 28 -0.55 2.81 3.12
N ILE A 29 0.61 3.00 3.72
CA ILE A 29 1.18 2.00 4.62
C ILE A 29 1.08 2.52 6.04
N PHE A 30 0.47 1.72 6.90
CA PHE A 30 0.32 2.06 8.31
C PHE A 30 1.12 1.09 9.15
N LYS A 31 1.71 1.60 10.21
CA LYS A 31 2.26 0.76 11.24
C LYS A 31 1.49 1.08 12.51
N LYS A 32 0.78 0.06 13.04
CA LYS A 32 -0.19 0.27 14.10
C LYS A 32 -1.22 1.29 13.62
N ALA A 33 -1.34 2.41 14.24
CA ALA A 33 -2.30 3.42 13.83
C ALA A 33 -1.68 4.58 13.07
N SER A 34 -0.39 4.51 12.76
CA SER A 34 0.34 5.62 12.16
C SER A 34 0.55 5.40 10.67
N ASN A 35 0.22 6.41 9.89
CA ASN A 35 0.50 6.39 8.45
C ASN A 35 1.98 6.70 8.28
N ILE A 36 2.74 5.75 7.76
CA ILE A 36 4.19 5.93 7.62
C ILE A 36 4.62 6.20 6.19
N GLY A 37 3.71 6.24 5.24
CA GLY A 37 4.07 6.60 3.88
C GLY A 37 3.15 5.97 2.86
N MET A 38 3.45 6.23 1.58
CA MET A 38 2.67 5.73 0.47
C MET A 38 3.54 4.99 -0.52
N VAL A 39 2.93 4.01 -1.18
CA VAL A 39 3.55 3.26 -2.27
C VAL A 39 2.70 3.52 -3.51
N PHE A 40 3.34 3.97 -4.58
CA PHE A 40 2.63 4.23 -5.82
C PHE A 40 2.68 3.03 -6.75
N ARG A 41 1.75 3.00 -7.67
CA ARG A 41 1.63 1.88 -8.58
C ARG A 41 2.89 1.65 -9.41
N ASP A 42 3.62 2.71 -9.72
CA ASP A 42 4.84 2.59 -10.50
C ASP A 42 6.05 2.15 -9.66
N GLY A 43 5.83 1.89 -8.37
CA GLY A 43 6.90 1.46 -7.50
C GLY A 43 7.55 2.57 -6.71
N THR A 44 7.14 3.81 -6.93
CA THR A 44 7.70 4.95 -6.22
C THR A 44 7.25 4.93 -4.76
N LEU A 45 8.14 5.32 -3.85
CA LEU A 45 7.87 5.33 -2.43
C LEU A 45 8.15 6.70 -1.85
N ASP A 46 7.46 7.02 -0.74
CA ASP A 46 7.82 8.19 0.04
C ASP A 46 9.21 8.02 0.62
N LYS A 47 9.90 9.13 0.81
CA LYS A 47 11.24 9.08 1.36
C LYS A 47 11.28 8.48 2.76
N SER A 48 10.31 8.83 3.59
CA SER A 48 10.28 8.30 4.95
C SER A 48 10.11 6.79 4.95
N LEU A 49 9.34 6.29 3.99
CA LEU A 49 9.12 4.85 3.87
C LEU A 49 10.39 4.17 3.36
N ALA A 50 11.03 4.77 2.38
CA ALA A 50 12.26 4.19 1.81
C ALA A 50 13.38 4.15 2.83
N ALA A 51 13.38 5.07 3.79
CA ALA A 51 14.41 5.11 4.81
C ALA A 51 14.14 4.14 5.96
N ASN A 52 12.97 3.54 5.98
CA ASN A 52 12.59 2.61 7.06
C ASN A 52 12.88 1.19 6.61
N ARG A 53 13.96 0.61 7.14
CA ARG A 53 14.40 -0.71 6.72
C ARG A 53 13.34 -1.78 6.95
N GLU A 54 12.70 -1.74 8.11
CA GLU A 54 11.68 -2.72 8.44
C GLU A 54 10.50 -2.65 7.48
N ALA A 55 10.06 -1.42 7.18
CA ALA A 55 8.97 -1.23 6.27
C ALA A 55 9.34 -1.69 4.87
N MET A 56 10.58 -1.46 4.46
CA MET A 56 11.02 -1.90 3.15
C MET A 56 11.01 -3.42 3.03
N MET A 57 11.36 -4.11 4.10
CA MET A 57 11.30 -5.56 4.09
C MET A 57 9.86 -6.05 3.95
N PHE A 58 8.95 -5.40 4.67
CA PHE A 58 7.54 -5.74 4.54
C PHE A 58 7.05 -5.49 3.12
N LEU A 59 7.43 -4.36 2.53
CA LEU A 59 7.00 -4.02 1.19
C LEU A 59 7.53 -5.00 0.15
N LYS A 60 8.80 -5.36 0.25
CA LYS A 60 9.38 -6.30 -0.70
C LYS A 60 8.69 -7.65 -0.63
N ARG A 61 8.37 -8.08 0.57
CA ARG A 61 7.74 -9.37 0.78
C ARG A 61 6.33 -9.41 0.21
N ASN A 62 5.66 -8.27 0.20
CA ASN A 62 4.27 -8.20 -0.18
C ASN A 62 4.00 -7.34 -1.40
N LEU A 63 5.01 -7.04 -2.18
CA LEU A 63 4.89 -6.09 -3.27
C LEU A 63 3.84 -6.51 -4.29
N VAL A 64 3.83 -7.77 -4.69
CA VAL A 64 2.87 -8.24 -5.68
C VAL A 64 1.45 -8.08 -5.16
N SER A 65 1.22 -8.44 -3.90
CA SER A 65 -0.10 -8.31 -3.31
C SER A 65 -0.55 -6.86 -3.24
N ILE A 66 0.37 -5.96 -2.89
CA ILE A 66 0.06 -4.53 -2.82
C ILE A 66 -0.30 -3.99 -4.20
N MET A 67 0.45 -4.36 -5.21
CA MET A 67 0.16 -3.92 -6.56
C MET A 67 -1.18 -4.44 -7.05
N GLU A 68 -1.51 -5.68 -6.71
CA GLU A 68 -2.80 -6.25 -7.06
C GLU A 68 -3.95 -5.50 -6.38
N MET A 69 -3.74 -5.10 -5.13
CA MET A 69 -4.76 -4.32 -4.43
C MET A 69 -4.98 -2.97 -5.09
N ILE A 70 -3.90 -2.31 -5.48
CA ILE A 70 -4.01 -1.04 -6.16
C ILE A 70 -4.77 -1.20 -7.47
N ASP A 71 -4.42 -2.22 -8.24
CA ASP A 71 -5.10 -2.48 -9.50
C ASP A 71 -6.58 -2.77 -9.29
N ALA A 72 -6.91 -3.50 -8.24
CA ALA A 72 -8.29 -3.87 -7.98
C ALA A 72 -9.15 -2.64 -7.67
N PHE A 73 -8.55 -1.62 -7.02
CA PHE A 73 -9.32 -0.45 -6.62
C PHE A 73 -9.33 0.65 -7.67
N TYR A 74 -8.23 0.82 -8.39
CA TYR A 74 -8.14 1.88 -9.38
C TYR A 74 -8.41 1.39 -10.78
N GLY A 75 -8.46 0.08 -10.94
CA GLY A 75 -8.66 -0.50 -12.26
C GLY A 75 -7.34 -0.59 -13.01
N LYS A 76 -7.26 -1.56 -13.89
CA LYS A 76 -6.08 -1.72 -14.72
C LYS A 76 -6.23 -0.91 -15.98
N ARG A 77 -5.22 -0.17 -16.32
CA ARG A 77 -5.24 0.65 -17.53
C ARG A 77 -4.07 0.35 -18.39
#